data_f0399c3018b553839a52ffdff1f219bb
#
_entry.id   f0399c3018b553839a52ffdff1f219bb
#
_cell.length_a   1.000
_cell.length_b   1.000
_cell.length_c   1.000
_cell.angle_alpha   90.00
_cell.angle_beta   90.00
_cell.angle_gamma   90.00
#
_symmetry.space_group_name_H-M   'P 1'
#
loop_
_entity.id
_entity.type
_entity.pdbx_description
1 polymer ?
#
loop_
_entity_poly.entity_id
_entity_poly.type
_entity_poly.pdbx_seq_one_letter_code
_entity_poly.pdbx_strand_id
1 'polypeptide(L)'
;MPRATQDATMEIPPHSPSIDPGEVAKFAAMAEDWWNPYGKFRPLHKFNPTRLRFIRETAEAHFSLKSGSELPLKGLKLLDIGCGGGLLSEPMTRLGAAVTGVDATEPNIKTAMTHAAQTGLSIDYRYGTAEGLLAAGAGPFDIVLNMEVVEHVADAAAFLKNTAQLVAPGGLMFVATINRTPKALALAIIGAERILRWLPPGTHDYDKLVKPSEIQAALKPEAALSLDEPIGVNYNPLMDRWSLGSDTSMNYMIVVRKAA
;
A
#
# COMPACT_ATOMS: atom_id res chain seq x y z
N MET A 1 -31.28 6.65 -14.75
CA MET A 1 -31.18 5.90 -13.49
C MET A 1 -29.92 5.05 -13.57
N PRO A 2 -28.85 5.29 -12.80
CA PRO A 2 -27.70 4.39 -12.77
C PRO A 2 -28.12 3.12 -12.01
N ARG A 3 -27.83 1.97 -12.60
CA ARG A 3 -28.02 0.67 -11.97
C ARG A 3 -27.11 0.60 -10.75
N ALA A 4 -27.69 0.30 -9.58
CA ALA A 4 -26.96 -0.09 -8.40
C ALA A 4 -26.02 -1.24 -8.79
N THR A 5 -24.72 -1.03 -8.65
CA THR A 5 -23.72 -2.07 -8.77
C THR A 5 -23.91 -3.03 -7.60
N GLN A 6 -24.14 -4.30 -7.97
CA GLN A 6 -24.26 -5.43 -7.06
C GLN A 6 -23.07 -5.50 -6.11
N ASP A 7 -23.38 -5.82 -4.87
CA ASP A 7 -22.48 -6.24 -3.80
C ASP A 7 -21.44 -7.26 -4.31
N ALA A 8 -20.27 -6.77 -4.69
CA ALA A 8 -19.13 -7.62 -5.01
C ALA A 8 -18.33 -7.89 -3.73
N THR A 9 -18.98 -8.46 -2.72
CA THR A 9 -18.28 -9.09 -1.61
C THR A 9 -17.61 -10.33 -2.17
N MET A 10 -16.30 -10.23 -2.46
CA MET A 10 -15.49 -11.43 -2.66
C MET A 10 -15.43 -12.15 -1.32
N GLU A 11 -15.85 -13.42 -1.31
CA GLU A 11 -15.62 -14.26 -0.13
C GLU A 11 -14.11 -14.36 0.09
N ILE A 12 -13.65 -13.95 1.26
CA ILE A 12 -12.26 -14.21 1.68
C ILE A 12 -12.14 -15.74 1.80
N PRO A 13 -11.20 -16.38 1.08
CA PRO A 13 -10.98 -17.81 1.25
C PRO A 13 -10.72 -18.09 2.73
N PRO A 14 -11.38 -19.10 3.34
CA PRO A 14 -11.30 -19.36 4.78
C PRO A 14 -9.87 -19.68 5.29
N HIS A 15 -8.91 -19.86 4.39
CA HIS A 15 -7.49 -20.11 4.67
C HIS A 15 -6.59 -19.22 3.81
N SER A 16 -6.79 -17.89 3.81
CA SER A 16 -5.81 -16.99 3.19
C SER A 16 -4.54 -16.93 4.04
N PRO A 17 -3.37 -17.39 3.53
CA PRO A 17 -2.13 -17.39 4.31
C PRO A 17 -1.61 -16.00 4.64
N SER A 18 -2.10 -14.95 4.00
CA SER A 18 -1.72 -13.57 4.27
C SER A 18 -2.49 -12.93 5.42
N ILE A 19 -3.60 -13.52 5.90
CA ILE A 19 -4.41 -12.92 6.97
C ILE A 19 -3.79 -13.19 8.35
N ASP A 20 -3.51 -12.10 9.08
CA ASP A 20 -3.32 -12.10 10.53
C ASP A 20 -4.60 -11.55 11.19
N PRO A 21 -5.39 -12.39 11.90
CA PRO A 21 -6.65 -11.93 12.50
C PRO A 21 -6.47 -10.84 13.55
N GLY A 22 -5.32 -10.80 14.24
CA GLY A 22 -5.00 -9.75 15.21
C GLY A 22 -4.80 -8.39 14.55
N GLU A 23 -4.11 -8.36 13.41
CA GLU A 23 -3.92 -7.14 12.64
C GLU A 23 -5.26 -6.66 12.04
N VAL A 24 -6.07 -7.56 11.47
CA VAL A 24 -7.41 -7.23 10.96
C VAL A 24 -8.27 -6.59 12.06
N ALA A 25 -8.33 -7.19 13.26
CA ALA A 25 -9.09 -6.63 14.38
C ALA A 25 -8.56 -5.26 14.82
N LYS A 26 -7.24 -5.07 14.84
CA LYS A 26 -6.59 -3.79 15.18
C LYS A 26 -6.98 -2.69 14.19
N PHE A 27 -6.89 -2.94 12.89
CA PHE A 27 -7.27 -1.94 11.88
C PHE A 27 -8.78 -1.69 11.83
N ALA A 28 -9.61 -2.71 12.05
CA ALA A 28 -11.06 -2.54 12.17
C ALA A 28 -11.45 -1.56 13.28
N ALA A 29 -10.76 -1.63 14.43
CA ALA A 29 -11.01 -0.73 15.56
C ALA A 29 -10.58 0.73 15.31
N MET A 30 -9.87 1.00 14.22
CA MET A 30 -9.41 2.33 13.84
C MET A 30 -10.05 2.86 12.54
N ALA A 31 -10.95 2.10 11.91
CA ALA A 31 -11.44 2.37 10.58
C ALA A 31 -12.08 3.76 10.40
N GLU A 32 -12.73 4.30 11.41
CA GLU A 32 -13.37 5.63 11.36
C GLU A 32 -12.34 6.77 11.34
N ASP A 33 -11.10 6.51 11.78
CA ASP A 33 -10.04 7.53 11.92
C ASP A 33 -9.26 7.77 10.60
N TRP A 34 -9.46 6.95 9.55
CA TRP A 34 -8.66 7.01 8.32
C TRP A 34 -8.54 8.42 7.72
N TRP A 35 -9.62 9.17 7.69
CA TRP A 35 -9.66 10.51 7.08
C TRP A 35 -9.51 11.65 8.08
N ASN A 36 -9.22 11.35 9.35
CA ASN A 36 -8.88 12.36 10.35
C ASN A 36 -7.37 12.70 10.29
N PRO A 37 -6.97 13.86 9.73
CA PRO A 37 -5.55 14.20 9.57
C PRO A 37 -4.83 14.47 10.90
N TYR A 38 -5.58 14.53 11.99
CA TYR A 38 -5.06 14.71 13.35
C TYR A 38 -5.19 13.45 14.19
N GLY A 39 -5.82 12.39 13.66
CA GLY A 39 -6.07 11.10 14.30
C GLY A 39 -4.89 10.15 14.23
N LYS A 40 -5.21 8.86 14.42
CA LYS A 40 -4.22 7.76 14.46
C LYS A 40 -3.43 7.61 13.16
N PHE A 41 -3.99 7.99 12.02
CA PHE A 41 -3.35 7.91 10.70
C PHE A 41 -2.66 9.21 10.26
N ARG A 42 -2.50 10.21 11.17
CA ARG A 42 -1.77 11.45 10.90
C ARG A 42 -0.38 11.23 10.26
N PRO A 43 0.45 10.26 10.69
CA PRO A 43 1.73 10.01 10.05
C PRO A 43 1.59 9.65 8.57
N LEU A 44 0.58 8.85 8.20
CA LEU A 44 0.32 8.47 6.82
C LEU A 44 -0.15 9.66 5.97
N HIS A 45 -0.99 10.54 6.52
CA HIS A 45 -1.38 11.78 5.85
C HIS A 45 -0.17 12.66 5.51
N LYS A 46 0.78 12.80 6.44
CA LYS A 46 2.02 13.58 6.23
C LYS A 46 2.98 12.89 5.26
N PHE A 47 3.03 11.58 5.26
CA PHE A 47 3.88 10.80 4.39
C PHE A 47 3.34 10.73 2.94
N ASN A 48 2.03 10.77 2.76
CA ASN A 48 1.35 10.56 1.48
C ASN A 48 1.87 11.42 0.33
N PRO A 49 2.11 12.74 0.46
CA PRO A 49 2.60 13.56 -0.65
C PRO A 49 3.93 13.05 -1.22
N THR A 50 4.81 12.50 -0.37
CA THR A 50 6.10 11.94 -0.81
C THR A 50 5.92 10.63 -1.56
N ARG A 51 5.04 9.73 -1.07
CA ARG A 51 4.70 8.46 -1.74
C ARG A 51 4.05 8.72 -3.10
N LEU A 52 3.03 9.56 -3.13
CA LEU A 52 2.29 9.91 -4.35
C LEU A 52 3.20 10.46 -5.44
N ARG A 53 4.11 11.38 -5.08
CA ARG A 53 5.08 11.92 -6.01
C ARG A 53 5.99 10.83 -6.56
N PHE A 54 6.55 9.98 -5.70
CA PHE A 54 7.44 8.90 -6.12
C PHE A 54 6.75 7.91 -7.06
N ILE A 55 5.54 7.46 -6.71
CA ILE A 55 4.76 6.53 -7.53
C ILE A 55 4.47 7.16 -8.90
N ARG A 56 3.97 8.40 -8.92
CA ARG A 56 3.65 9.12 -10.15
C ARG A 56 4.87 9.29 -11.04
N GLU A 57 5.98 9.85 -10.52
CA GLU A 57 7.19 10.12 -11.30
C GLU A 57 7.81 8.83 -11.86
N THR A 58 7.81 7.75 -11.05
CA THR A 58 8.29 6.43 -11.49
C THR A 58 7.40 5.85 -12.59
N ALA A 59 6.08 5.93 -12.44
CA ALA A 59 5.13 5.45 -13.45
C ALA A 59 5.21 6.28 -14.74
N GLU A 60 5.29 7.62 -14.65
CA GLU A 60 5.47 8.52 -15.81
C GLU A 60 6.72 8.13 -16.60
N ALA A 61 7.85 7.90 -15.93
CA ALA A 61 9.10 7.50 -16.57
C ALA A 61 9.01 6.10 -17.19
N HIS A 62 8.45 5.13 -16.46
CA HIS A 62 8.39 3.73 -16.90
C HIS A 62 7.47 3.53 -18.11
N PHE A 63 6.27 4.08 -18.06
CA PHE A 63 5.28 3.96 -19.13
C PHE A 63 5.41 5.04 -20.21
N SER A 64 6.47 5.87 -20.18
CA SER A 64 6.70 6.98 -21.13
C SER A 64 5.50 7.92 -21.22
N LEU A 65 4.88 8.24 -20.09
CA LEU A 65 3.71 9.09 -20.03
C LEU A 65 4.10 10.56 -20.14
N LYS A 66 3.17 11.39 -20.64
CA LYS A 66 3.41 12.84 -20.79
C LYS A 66 3.46 13.50 -19.41
N SER A 67 4.64 13.94 -19.01
CA SER A 67 4.81 14.72 -17.77
C SER A 67 4.02 16.04 -17.82
N GLY A 68 3.45 16.44 -16.66
CA GLY A 68 2.64 17.66 -16.57
C GLY A 68 1.21 17.53 -17.10
N SER A 69 0.76 16.34 -17.46
CA SER A 69 -0.66 16.07 -17.75
C SER A 69 -1.50 16.23 -16.47
N GLU A 70 -2.75 16.70 -16.63
CA GLU A 70 -3.71 16.71 -15.50
C GLU A 70 -4.08 15.30 -15.05
N LEU A 71 -4.11 14.35 -15.98
CA LEU A 71 -4.43 12.94 -15.74
C LEU A 71 -3.29 12.04 -16.22
N PRO A 72 -2.11 12.08 -15.57
CA PRO A 72 -0.92 11.38 -16.05
C PRO A 72 -1.09 9.86 -16.08
N LEU A 73 -1.92 9.28 -15.22
CA LEU A 73 -2.12 7.83 -15.12
C LEU A 73 -3.37 7.34 -15.90
N LYS A 74 -3.94 8.20 -16.77
CA LYS A 74 -5.13 7.83 -17.54
C LYS A 74 -4.87 6.61 -18.43
N GLY A 75 -5.76 5.62 -18.31
CA GLY A 75 -5.69 4.37 -19.06
C GLY A 75 -4.95 3.24 -18.34
N LEU A 76 -4.25 3.53 -17.24
CA LEU A 76 -3.60 2.50 -16.42
C LEU A 76 -4.58 1.91 -15.40
N LYS A 77 -4.52 0.59 -15.23
CA LYS A 77 -5.20 -0.15 -14.16
C LYS A 77 -4.29 -0.20 -12.94
N LEU A 78 -4.78 0.24 -11.80
CA LEU A 78 -4.02 0.27 -10.56
C LEU A 78 -4.73 -0.56 -9.49
N LEU A 79 -3.98 -1.43 -8.83
CA LEU A 79 -4.40 -2.16 -7.64
C LEU A 79 -3.74 -1.55 -6.41
N ASP A 80 -4.54 -1.22 -5.40
CA ASP A 80 -4.08 -0.78 -4.08
C ASP A 80 -4.43 -1.89 -3.08
N ILE A 81 -3.44 -2.73 -2.72
CA ILE A 81 -3.58 -3.84 -1.78
C ILE A 81 -3.36 -3.33 -0.36
N GLY A 82 -4.29 -3.68 0.56
CA GLY A 82 -4.33 -3.11 1.90
C GLY A 82 -4.67 -1.62 1.84
N CYS A 83 -5.66 -1.26 1.02
CA CYS A 83 -5.96 0.14 0.73
C CYS A 83 -6.46 0.95 1.94
N GLY A 84 -6.81 0.29 3.05
CA GLY A 84 -7.36 0.94 4.24
C GLY A 84 -8.58 1.78 3.91
N GLY A 85 -8.61 3.02 4.38
CA GLY A 85 -9.64 4.00 4.07
C GLY A 85 -9.50 4.68 2.71
N GLY A 86 -8.56 4.26 1.84
CA GLY A 86 -8.42 4.81 0.49
C GLY A 86 -7.46 6.00 0.35
N LEU A 87 -6.57 6.21 1.32
CA LEU A 87 -5.63 7.36 1.32
C LEU A 87 -4.71 7.44 0.09
N LEU A 88 -4.42 6.30 -0.56
CA LEU A 88 -3.68 6.25 -1.83
C LEU A 88 -4.62 6.07 -3.02
N SER A 89 -5.64 5.23 -2.87
CA SER A 89 -6.60 4.94 -3.94
C SER A 89 -7.24 6.21 -4.51
N GLU A 90 -7.72 7.13 -3.66
CA GLU A 90 -8.36 8.36 -4.13
C GLU A 90 -7.43 9.30 -4.91
N PRO A 91 -6.23 9.66 -4.41
CA PRO A 91 -5.30 10.46 -5.18
C PRO A 91 -4.87 9.82 -6.51
N MET A 92 -4.69 8.49 -6.54
CA MET A 92 -4.36 7.78 -7.78
C MET A 92 -5.51 7.84 -8.80
N THR A 93 -6.76 7.76 -8.32
CA THR A 93 -7.95 7.97 -9.16
C THR A 93 -8.00 9.40 -9.70
N ARG A 94 -7.69 10.41 -8.88
CA ARG A 94 -7.60 11.82 -9.32
C ARG A 94 -6.50 12.06 -10.36
N LEU A 95 -5.44 11.24 -10.34
CA LEU A 95 -4.39 11.23 -11.38
C LEU A 95 -4.81 10.47 -12.65
N GLY A 96 -6.02 9.89 -12.68
CA GLY A 96 -6.63 9.27 -13.86
C GLY A 96 -6.53 7.75 -13.93
N ALA A 97 -5.91 7.07 -12.95
CA ALA A 97 -5.88 5.61 -12.92
C ALA A 97 -7.27 5.00 -12.70
N ALA A 98 -7.52 3.84 -13.33
CA ALA A 98 -8.64 2.98 -12.99
C ALA A 98 -8.25 2.14 -11.76
N VAL A 99 -8.71 2.55 -10.58
CA VAL A 99 -8.27 1.98 -9.30
C VAL A 99 -9.21 0.90 -8.80
N THR A 100 -8.64 -0.24 -8.42
CA THR A 100 -9.25 -1.26 -7.56
C THR A 100 -8.55 -1.20 -6.21
N GLY A 101 -9.28 -0.95 -5.13
CA GLY A 101 -8.76 -0.98 -3.75
C GLY A 101 -9.23 -2.25 -3.04
N VAL A 102 -8.32 -2.98 -2.41
CA VAL A 102 -8.64 -4.22 -1.68
C VAL A 102 -8.10 -4.16 -0.26
N ASP A 103 -8.93 -4.52 0.71
CA ASP A 103 -8.53 -4.61 2.12
C ASP A 103 -9.20 -5.81 2.79
N ALA A 104 -8.46 -6.49 3.67
CA ALA A 104 -8.94 -7.63 4.44
C ALA A 104 -9.82 -7.21 5.64
N THR A 105 -10.10 -5.92 5.78
CA THR A 105 -10.86 -5.33 6.89
C THR A 105 -12.12 -4.66 6.34
N GLU A 106 -13.27 -5.30 6.52
CA GLU A 106 -14.55 -4.80 5.98
C GLU A 106 -14.89 -3.36 6.45
N PRO A 107 -14.69 -2.96 7.72
CA PRO A 107 -14.87 -1.57 8.15
C PRO A 107 -14.01 -0.56 7.38
N ASN A 108 -12.76 -0.91 7.01
CA ASN A 108 -11.91 -0.04 6.19
C ASN A 108 -12.53 0.21 4.82
N ILE A 109 -13.01 -0.85 4.16
CA ILE A 109 -13.68 -0.76 2.86
C ILE A 109 -14.93 0.12 2.93
N LYS A 110 -15.75 -0.03 3.98
CA LYS A 110 -16.93 0.84 4.20
C LYS A 110 -16.55 2.31 4.34
N THR A 111 -15.48 2.59 5.09
CA THR A 111 -14.95 3.96 5.23
C THR A 111 -14.45 4.51 3.90
N ALA A 112 -13.68 3.71 3.13
CA ALA A 112 -13.16 4.09 1.83
C ALA A 112 -14.30 4.38 0.83
N MET A 113 -15.29 3.50 0.72
CA MET A 113 -16.47 3.70 -0.15
C MET A 113 -17.25 4.96 0.23
N THR A 114 -17.46 5.19 1.53
CA THR A 114 -18.19 6.35 2.02
C THR A 114 -17.48 7.64 1.64
N HIS A 115 -16.17 7.73 1.87
CA HIS A 115 -15.40 8.93 1.56
C HIS A 115 -15.29 9.16 0.04
N ALA A 116 -15.06 8.12 -0.76
CA ALA A 116 -15.04 8.24 -2.21
C ALA A 116 -16.39 8.77 -2.75
N ALA A 117 -17.52 8.26 -2.24
CA ALA A 117 -18.84 8.75 -2.61
C ALA A 117 -19.02 10.24 -2.27
N GLN A 118 -18.59 10.69 -1.07
CA GLN A 118 -18.64 12.09 -0.65
C GLN A 118 -17.78 13.00 -1.52
N THR A 119 -16.66 12.48 -2.06
CA THR A 119 -15.74 13.23 -2.92
C THR A 119 -16.00 13.05 -4.41
N GLY A 120 -17.06 12.32 -4.77
CA GLY A 120 -17.50 12.11 -6.16
C GLY A 120 -16.54 11.23 -6.99
N LEU A 121 -15.77 10.35 -6.34
CA LEU A 121 -14.87 9.42 -7.00
C LEU A 121 -15.54 8.07 -7.23
N SER A 122 -15.20 7.44 -8.36
CA SER A 122 -15.60 6.07 -8.68
C SER A 122 -14.37 5.17 -8.56
N ILE A 123 -14.33 4.34 -7.51
CA ILE A 123 -13.25 3.40 -7.21
C ILE A 123 -13.88 2.05 -6.92
N ASP A 124 -13.29 0.99 -7.47
CA ASP A 124 -13.72 -0.39 -7.23
C ASP A 124 -13.10 -0.90 -5.92
N TYR A 125 -13.79 -0.63 -4.80
CA TYR A 125 -13.38 -1.12 -3.49
C TYR A 125 -13.94 -2.51 -3.20
N ARG A 126 -13.08 -3.43 -2.76
CA ARG A 126 -13.43 -4.83 -2.48
C ARG A 126 -12.93 -5.26 -1.11
N TYR A 127 -13.79 -5.87 -0.33
CA TYR A 127 -13.39 -6.63 0.85
C TYR A 127 -12.78 -7.96 0.42
N GLY A 128 -11.48 -8.18 0.69
CA GLY A 128 -10.79 -9.38 0.19
C GLY A 128 -9.29 -9.34 0.39
N THR A 129 -8.60 -10.28 -0.25
CA THR A 129 -7.14 -10.47 -0.18
C THR A 129 -6.54 -10.62 -1.59
N ALA A 130 -5.19 -10.60 -1.68
CA ALA A 130 -4.48 -10.87 -2.93
C ALA A 130 -4.80 -12.27 -3.48
N GLU A 131 -4.90 -13.27 -2.59
CA GLU A 131 -5.25 -14.65 -2.93
C GLU A 131 -6.68 -14.72 -3.50
N GLY A 132 -7.61 -13.99 -2.88
CA GLY A 132 -9.00 -13.91 -3.36
C GLY A 132 -9.09 -13.29 -4.75
N LEU A 133 -8.30 -12.24 -5.02
CA LEU A 133 -8.20 -11.63 -6.35
C LEU A 133 -7.68 -12.62 -7.39
N LEU A 134 -6.60 -13.35 -7.08
CA LEU A 134 -6.04 -14.36 -7.96
C LEU A 134 -7.05 -15.47 -8.24
N ALA A 135 -7.72 -15.99 -7.22
CA ALA A 135 -8.72 -17.03 -7.35
C ALA A 135 -9.91 -16.58 -8.20
N ALA A 136 -10.29 -15.31 -8.13
CA ALA A 136 -11.34 -14.70 -8.94
C ALA A 136 -10.89 -14.35 -10.38
N GLY A 137 -9.60 -14.58 -10.73
CA GLY A 137 -9.05 -14.20 -12.03
C GLY A 137 -9.00 -12.69 -12.25
N ALA A 138 -8.94 -11.91 -11.19
CA ALA A 138 -8.86 -10.46 -11.29
C ALA A 138 -7.47 -10.01 -11.79
N GLY A 139 -7.43 -8.90 -12.49
CA GLY A 139 -6.20 -8.37 -13.10
C GLY A 139 -5.98 -8.84 -14.54
N PRO A 140 -4.75 -8.74 -15.09
CA PRO A 140 -3.61 -8.12 -14.42
C PRO A 140 -3.71 -6.59 -14.32
N PHE A 141 -2.87 -5.98 -13.46
CA PHE A 141 -2.81 -4.53 -13.21
C PHE A 141 -1.46 -3.96 -13.67
N ASP A 142 -1.50 -2.77 -14.28
CA ASP A 142 -0.29 -2.07 -14.73
C ASP A 142 0.55 -1.60 -13.55
N ILE A 143 -0.12 -1.19 -12.47
CA ILE A 143 0.50 -0.75 -11.22
C ILE A 143 -0.13 -1.51 -10.04
N VAL A 144 0.70 -2.07 -9.17
CA VAL A 144 0.28 -2.67 -7.90
C VAL A 144 0.95 -1.92 -6.75
N LEU A 145 0.16 -1.40 -5.82
CA LEU A 145 0.63 -0.76 -4.60
C LEU A 145 0.53 -1.75 -3.43
N ASN A 146 1.63 -1.91 -2.72
CA ASN A 146 1.79 -2.69 -1.49
C ASN A 146 2.51 -1.76 -0.49
N MET A 147 1.74 -0.85 0.12
CA MET A 147 2.27 0.30 0.85
C MET A 147 1.91 0.22 2.32
N GLU A 148 2.89 -0.10 3.19
CA GLU A 148 2.71 -0.31 4.64
C GLU A 148 1.74 -1.47 4.92
N VAL A 149 1.92 -2.61 4.26
CA VAL A 149 1.06 -3.79 4.38
C VAL A 149 1.86 -5.04 4.71
N VAL A 150 3.02 -5.21 4.08
CA VAL A 150 3.81 -6.46 4.16
C VAL A 150 4.23 -6.83 5.59
N GLU A 151 4.37 -5.87 6.49
CA GLU A 151 4.65 -6.06 7.91
C GLU A 151 3.44 -6.49 8.75
N HIS A 152 2.23 -6.44 8.18
CA HIS A 152 0.97 -6.77 8.86
C HIS A 152 0.38 -8.10 8.43
N VAL A 153 1.02 -8.80 7.49
CA VAL A 153 0.55 -10.11 7.01
C VAL A 153 1.19 -11.27 7.76
N ALA A 154 0.52 -12.42 7.77
CA ALA A 154 1.01 -13.61 8.45
C ALA A 154 2.22 -14.25 7.75
N ASP A 155 2.28 -14.23 6.41
CA ASP A 155 3.39 -14.72 5.59
C ASP A 155 3.75 -13.67 4.53
N ALA A 156 4.77 -12.87 4.84
CA ALA A 156 5.25 -11.80 3.95
C ALA A 156 5.76 -12.33 2.59
N ALA A 157 6.42 -13.51 2.58
CA ALA A 157 6.99 -14.06 1.36
C ALA A 157 5.90 -14.57 0.41
N ALA A 158 4.90 -15.29 0.92
CA ALA A 158 3.74 -15.74 0.15
C ALA A 158 2.93 -14.55 -0.36
N PHE A 159 2.68 -13.55 0.49
CA PHE A 159 1.97 -12.34 0.13
C PHE A 159 2.65 -11.55 -0.99
N LEU A 160 3.98 -11.35 -0.91
CA LEU A 160 4.75 -10.68 -1.96
C LEU A 160 4.68 -11.42 -3.30
N LYS A 161 4.76 -12.76 -3.31
CA LYS A 161 4.62 -13.57 -4.52
C LYS A 161 3.22 -13.45 -5.12
N ASN A 162 2.18 -13.52 -4.29
CA ASN A 162 0.80 -13.41 -4.75
C ASN A 162 0.51 -12.02 -5.34
N THR A 163 0.98 -10.96 -4.68
CA THR A 163 0.82 -9.60 -5.22
C THR A 163 1.59 -9.40 -6.52
N ALA A 164 2.78 -9.98 -6.66
CA ALA A 164 3.57 -9.92 -7.90
C ALA A 164 2.91 -10.64 -9.08
N GLN A 165 2.12 -11.70 -8.83
CA GLN A 165 1.35 -12.38 -9.89
C GLN A 165 0.28 -11.45 -10.49
N LEU A 166 -0.29 -10.54 -9.69
CA LEU A 166 -1.31 -9.58 -10.13
C LEU A 166 -0.75 -8.46 -11.01
N VAL A 167 0.57 -8.30 -11.07
CA VAL A 167 1.23 -7.31 -11.94
C VAL A 167 1.15 -7.77 -13.39
N ALA A 168 0.78 -6.87 -14.29
CA ALA A 168 0.78 -7.10 -15.74
C ALA A 168 2.21 -7.33 -16.28
N PRO A 169 2.41 -8.06 -17.37
CA PRO A 169 3.64 -7.98 -18.13
C PRO A 169 3.97 -6.52 -18.48
N GLY A 170 5.21 -6.10 -18.26
CA GLY A 170 5.61 -4.69 -18.38
C GLY A 170 5.11 -3.77 -17.27
N GLY A 171 4.48 -4.28 -16.21
CA GLY A 171 3.93 -3.50 -15.11
C GLY A 171 4.90 -3.27 -13.95
N LEU A 172 4.43 -2.51 -12.97
CA LEU A 172 5.17 -2.11 -11.77
C LEU A 172 4.46 -2.58 -10.49
N MET A 173 5.24 -2.99 -9.48
CA MET A 173 4.77 -3.09 -8.10
C MET A 173 5.64 -2.20 -7.21
N PHE A 174 5.00 -1.44 -6.34
CA PHE A 174 5.65 -0.63 -5.32
C PHE A 174 5.46 -1.30 -3.97
N VAL A 175 6.54 -1.51 -3.25
CA VAL A 175 6.53 -2.05 -1.88
C VAL A 175 7.13 -1.01 -0.96
N ALA A 176 6.39 -0.59 0.07
CA ALA A 176 6.88 0.29 1.13
C ALA A 176 6.63 -0.33 2.48
N THR A 177 7.61 -0.23 3.38
CA THR A 177 7.50 -0.72 4.75
C THR A 177 8.60 -0.14 5.64
N ILE A 178 8.57 -0.49 6.92
CA ILE A 178 9.60 -0.16 7.89
C ILE A 178 10.66 -1.26 7.93
N ASN A 179 11.94 -0.86 7.87
CA ASN A 179 13.06 -1.78 7.93
C ASN A 179 13.28 -2.32 9.36
N ARG A 180 13.62 -3.60 9.49
CA ARG A 180 13.97 -4.23 10.77
C ARG A 180 15.39 -3.88 11.19
N THR A 181 15.56 -2.70 11.81
CA THR A 181 16.84 -2.18 12.30
C THR A 181 16.73 -1.69 13.75
N PRO A 182 17.86 -1.61 14.49
CA PRO A 182 17.86 -0.99 15.83
C PRO A 182 17.36 0.46 15.82
N LYS A 183 17.61 1.21 14.73
CA LYS A 183 17.11 2.57 14.56
C LYS A 183 15.58 2.61 14.43
N ALA A 184 15.00 1.69 13.66
CA ALA A 184 13.56 1.56 13.52
C ALA A 184 12.92 1.18 14.87
N LEU A 185 13.51 0.22 15.62
CA LEU A 185 13.05 -0.12 16.97
C LEU A 185 13.02 1.12 17.87
N ALA A 186 14.12 1.88 17.90
CA ALA A 186 14.24 3.05 18.77
C ALA A 186 13.28 4.18 18.38
N LEU A 187 13.11 4.48 17.10
CA LEU A 187 12.38 5.66 16.65
C LEU A 187 10.91 5.36 16.33
N ALA A 188 10.59 4.27 15.63
CA ALA A 188 9.21 3.94 15.27
C ALA A 188 8.44 3.35 16.46
N ILE A 189 9.04 2.38 17.17
CA ILE A 189 8.33 1.66 18.24
C ILE A 189 8.47 2.38 19.58
N ILE A 190 9.69 2.67 20.02
CA ILE A 190 9.90 3.32 21.33
C ILE A 190 9.55 4.81 21.24
N GLY A 191 10.06 5.50 20.24
CA GLY A 191 9.86 6.94 20.05
C GLY A 191 8.43 7.31 19.70
N ALA A 192 7.92 6.84 18.58
CA ALA A 192 6.62 7.26 18.07
C ALA A 192 5.44 6.66 18.86
N GLU A 193 5.53 5.40 19.28
CA GLU A 193 4.41 4.74 19.97
C GLU A 193 4.41 4.99 21.48
N ARG A 194 5.58 4.87 22.16
CA ARG A 194 5.62 4.89 23.63
C ARG A 194 5.90 6.27 24.21
N ILE A 195 6.77 7.07 23.57
CA ILE A 195 7.18 8.39 24.08
C ILE A 195 6.28 9.48 23.53
N LEU A 196 6.22 9.62 22.20
CA LEU A 196 5.46 10.70 21.55
C LEU A 196 3.97 10.39 21.39
N ARG A 197 3.59 9.12 21.51
CA ARG A 197 2.21 8.63 21.35
C ARG A 197 1.55 9.11 20.07
N TRP A 198 2.34 9.21 18.98
CA TRP A 198 1.84 9.54 17.65
C TRP A 198 1.04 8.39 17.05
N LEU A 199 1.36 7.17 17.47
CA LEU A 199 0.67 5.92 17.12
C LEU A 199 0.28 5.18 18.41
N PRO A 200 -0.78 4.39 18.39
CA PRO A 200 -1.13 3.51 19.51
C PRO A 200 0.03 2.55 19.83
N PRO A 201 0.31 2.27 21.11
CA PRO A 201 1.27 1.23 21.49
C PRO A 201 0.90 -0.12 20.87
N GLY A 202 1.89 -0.82 20.30
CA GLY A 202 1.68 -2.10 19.61
C GLY A 202 1.18 -1.96 18.17
N THR A 203 1.31 -0.76 17.57
CA THR A 203 1.04 -0.58 16.14
C THR A 203 2.00 -1.42 15.31
N HIS A 204 3.29 -1.45 15.70
CA HIS A 204 4.30 -2.25 15.02
C HIS A 204 4.89 -3.31 15.96
N ASP A 205 5.07 -4.51 15.41
CA ASP A 205 5.85 -5.59 16.00
C ASP A 205 7.21 -5.62 15.32
N TYR A 206 8.29 -5.48 16.11
CA TYR A 206 9.66 -5.43 15.56
C TYR A 206 10.01 -6.67 14.74
N ASP A 207 9.55 -7.84 15.17
CA ASP A 207 9.86 -9.10 14.51
C ASP A 207 9.15 -9.26 13.16
N LYS A 208 8.05 -8.54 12.97
CA LYS A 208 7.29 -8.48 11.71
C LYS A 208 7.84 -7.44 10.72
N LEU A 209 8.70 -6.50 11.15
CA LEU A 209 9.32 -5.55 10.25
C LEU A 209 10.15 -6.28 9.20
N VAL A 210 10.16 -5.79 7.96
CA VAL A 210 10.73 -6.51 6.81
C VAL A 210 11.99 -5.81 6.31
N LYS A 211 13.07 -6.58 6.11
CA LYS A 211 14.32 -6.06 5.53
C LYS A 211 14.23 -6.03 4.00
N PRO A 212 14.91 -5.07 3.33
CA PRO A 212 15.00 -5.08 1.86
C PRO A 212 15.49 -6.43 1.30
N SER A 213 16.46 -7.07 1.97
CA SER A 213 16.99 -8.37 1.56
C SER A 213 15.95 -9.50 1.64
N GLU A 214 14.97 -9.42 2.52
CA GLU A 214 13.89 -10.41 2.63
C GLU A 214 12.90 -10.27 1.49
N ILE A 215 12.57 -9.03 1.08
CA ILE A 215 11.76 -8.77 -0.13
C ILE A 215 12.48 -9.30 -1.37
N GLN A 216 13.78 -8.99 -1.50
CA GLN A 216 14.61 -9.48 -2.60
C GLN A 216 14.65 -11.01 -2.62
N ALA A 217 14.87 -11.67 -1.48
CA ALA A 217 14.89 -13.13 -1.39
C ALA A 217 13.55 -13.77 -1.75
N ALA A 218 12.43 -13.16 -1.36
CA ALA A 218 11.09 -13.65 -1.67
C ALA A 218 10.76 -13.58 -3.17
N LEU A 219 11.20 -12.52 -3.87
CA LEU A 219 10.86 -12.24 -5.26
C LEU A 219 11.94 -12.69 -6.27
N LYS A 220 13.20 -12.88 -5.83
CA LYS A 220 14.30 -13.32 -6.69
C LYS A 220 14.04 -14.61 -7.49
N PRO A 221 13.31 -15.61 -6.95
CA PRO A 221 13.02 -16.83 -7.72
C PRO A 221 12.15 -16.59 -8.95
N GLU A 222 11.43 -15.48 -9.02
CA GLU A 222 10.53 -15.11 -10.12
C GLU A 222 11.36 -14.48 -11.25
N ALA A 223 11.77 -15.26 -12.24
CA ALA A 223 12.68 -14.84 -13.32
C ALA A 223 12.20 -13.63 -14.14
N ALA A 224 10.89 -13.37 -14.15
CA ALA A 224 10.29 -12.23 -14.83
C ALA A 224 10.35 -10.91 -14.02
N LEU A 225 10.86 -10.94 -12.78
CA LEU A 225 10.90 -9.76 -11.91
C LEU A 225 12.31 -9.22 -11.78
N SER A 226 12.43 -7.90 -11.82
CA SER A 226 13.63 -7.15 -11.42
C SER A 226 13.26 -6.15 -10.33
N LEU A 227 14.17 -5.94 -9.38
CA LEU A 227 13.96 -5.02 -8.27
C LEU A 227 14.96 -3.87 -8.40
N ASP A 228 14.45 -2.65 -8.30
CA ASP A 228 15.30 -1.46 -8.19
C ASP A 228 15.96 -1.44 -6.79
N GLU A 229 17.06 -0.68 -6.64
CA GLU A 229 17.67 -0.46 -5.33
C GLU A 229 16.66 0.23 -4.38
N PRO A 230 16.62 -0.16 -3.10
CA PRO A 230 15.75 0.45 -2.13
C PRO A 230 16.03 1.94 -1.97
N ILE A 231 14.97 2.76 -1.97
CA ILE A 231 15.06 4.18 -1.66
C ILE A 231 14.53 4.45 -0.26
N GLY A 232 15.32 5.15 0.55
CA GLY A 232 14.94 5.52 1.90
C GLY A 232 13.88 6.62 1.94
N VAL A 233 13.02 6.58 2.94
CA VAL A 233 12.03 7.62 3.21
C VAL A 233 12.25 8.14 4.62
N ASN A 234 12.70 9.38 4.70
CA ASN A 234 13.22 9.97 5.92
C ASN A 234 12.35 11.13 6.40
N TYR A 235 11.99 11.09 7.67
CA TYR A 235 11.27 12.17 8.33
C TYR A 235 12.26 13.12 9.01
N ASN A 236 12.15 14.42 8.71
CA ASN A 236 12.88 15.48 9.40
C ASN A 236 11.94 16.15 10.43
N PRO A 237 12.13 15.93 11.74
CA PRO A 237 11.24 16.49 12.76
C PRO A 237 11.34 18.01 12.92
N LEU A 238 12.47 18.62 12.55
CA LEU A 238 12.64 20.07 12.62
C LEU A 238 11.85 20.80 11.53
N MET A 239 11.71 20.17 10.35
CA MET A 239 10.99 20.73 9.23
C MET A 239 9.58 20.14 9.08
N ASP A 240 9.22 19.19 9.93
CA ASP A 240 7.98 18.39 9.87
C ASP A 240 7.71 17.86 8.44
N ARG A 241 8.75 17.29 7.80
CA ARG A 241 8.71 16.93 6.37
C ARG A 241 9.34 15.56 6.11
N TRP A 242 8.68 14.81 5.22
CA TRP A 242 9.20 13.58 4.65
C TRP A 242 9.97 13.87 3.34
N SER A 243 11.05 13.13 3.11
CA SER A 243 11.88 13.22 1.90
C SER A 243 12.44 11.87 1.51
N LEU A 244 12.73 11.71 0.22
CA LEU A 244 13.45 10.55 -0.30
C LEU A 244 14.95 10.74 -0.11
N GLY A 245 15.68 9.63 0.08
CA GLY A 245 17.13 9.64 0.26
C GLY A 245 17.73 8.24 0.22
N SER A 246 19.03 8.15 0.45
CA SER A 246 19.76 6.87 0.47
C SER A 246 19.68 6.10 1.80
N ASP A 247 19.25 6.76 2.89
CA ASP A 247 19.15 6.11 4.19
C ASP A 247 17.87 5.25 4.28
N THR A 248 18.01 3.96 4.12
CA THR A 248 16.95 2.95 4.20
C THR A 248 16.81 2.33 5.59
N SER A 249 17.47 2.89 6.61
CA SER A 249 17.49 2.30 7.95
C SER A 249 16.17 2.44 8.73
N MET A 250 15.22 3.21 8.21
CA MET A 250 13.86 3.37 8.75
C MET A 250 12.84 2.90 7.72
N ASN A 251 12.07 3.82 7.15
CA ASN A 251 11.15 3.52 6.07
C ASN A 251 11.90 3.47 4.74
N TYR A 252 11.48 2.56 3.87
CA TYR A 252 12.02 2.45 2.52
C TYR A 252 10.94 2.03 1.52
N MET A 253 11.22 2.27 0.25
CA MET A 253 10.40 1.80 -0.86
C MET A 253 11.27 1.04 -1.86
N ILE A 254 10.71 -0.01 -2.47
CA ILE A 254 11.30 -0.77 -3.57
C ILE A 254 10.33 -0.77 -4.73
N VAL A 255 10.84 -0.57 -5.94
CA VAL A 255 10.08 -0.77 -7.18
C VAL A 255 10.43 -2.14 -7.74
N VAL A 256 9.42 -2.93 -8.01
CA VAL A 256 9.53 -4.23 -8.68
C VAL A 256 8.98 -4.06 -10.09
N ARG A 257 9.76 -4.45 -11.08
CA ARG A 257 9.41 -4.38 -12.51
C ARG A 257 9.18 -5.77 -13.04
N LYS A 258 8.06 -6.00 -13.71
CA LYS A 258 7.78 -7.25 -14.40
C LYS A 258 8.16 -7.12 -15.87
N ALA A 259 8.92 -8.07 -16.39
CA ALA A 259 9.24 -8.12 -17.81
C ALA A 259 7.97 -8.17 -18.68
N ALA A 260 8.07 -7.62 -19.91
CA ALA A 260 6.97 -7.57 -20.87
C ALA A 260 6.67 -8.96 -21.49
#